data_49b22cb8ea689bb487548f21c90dc69a
#
_entry.id   49b22cb8ea689bb487548f21c90dc69a
#
_cell.length_a   1.000
_cell.length_b   1.000
_cell.length_c   1.000
_cell.angle_alpha   90.00
_cell.angle_beta   90.00
_cell.angle_gamma   90.00
#
_symmetry.space_group_name_H-M   'P 1'
#
loop_
_entity.id
_entity.type
_entity.pdbx_description
1 polymer ?
#
loop_
_entity_poly.entity_id
_entity_poly.type
_entity_poly.pdbx_seq_one_letter_code
_entity_poly.pdbx_strand_id
1 'polypeptide(L)'
;MMRFRSLGVLLLVCGAVAHADGLPQAQPVMLPQPTLNTLPLVDRVVVRKGERRLLLMRGGSIVRSYHVALGLNPIGQKERSGDFRTPEGTYRLERRNARSDYFLSIKVSYPNEADLKRARSRHWDTGGSIMIHGLPNYLKHEPEDYLAHDWTDGCIAVSNADMTEIWMLTPDDVPIDILP
;
A
#
# COMPACT_ATOMS: atom_id res chain seq x y z
N MET A 1 75.70 65.30 1.06
CA MET A 1 75.25 66.43 1.88
C MET A 1 74.10 67.09 1.16
N MET A 2 72.90 66.95 1.60
CA MET A 2 71.79 67.92 1.62
C MET A 2 70.44 67.21 1.93
N ARG A 3 69.89 67.53 3.08
CA ARG A 3 68.62 67.02 3.59
C ARG A 3 67.49 67.81 2.97
N PHE A 4 66.50 67.16 2.33
CA PHE A 4 65.23 67.77 2.00
C PHE A 4 64.15 67.08 2.83
N ARG A 5 63.52 67.92 3.66
CA ARG A 5 62.32 67.55 4.38
C ARG A 5 61.13 67.80 3.45
N SER A 6 60.35 66.79 3.22
CA SER A 6 59.08 66.95 2.50
C SER A 6 57.91 66.77 3.49
N LEU A 7 57.07 67.78 3.54
CA LEU A 7 55.91 67.96 4.38
C LEU A 7 54.77 67.16 3.72
N GLY A 8 54.31 66.10 4.36
CA GLY A 8 53.13 65.33 3.89
C GLY A 8 51.85 65.92 4.46
N VAL A 9 50.98 66.36 3.56
CA VAL A 9 49.62 66.82 3.88
C VAL A 9 48.72 65.57 4.04
N LEU A 10 48.13 65.39 5.23
CA LEU A 10 47.19 64.36 5.56
C LEU A 10 45.77 64.80 5.16
N LEU A 11 45.22 64.25 4.08
CA LEU A 11 43.85 64.47 3.67
C LEU A 11 42.99 63.45 4.40
N LEU A 12 42.17 63.88 5.31
CA LEU A 12 41.12 63.08 5.96
C LEU A 12 39.93 62.98 5.00
N VAL A 13 39.74 61.81 4.40
CA VAL A 13 38.52 61.47 3.64
C VAL A 13 37.52 60.88 4.64
N CYS A 14 36.51 61.65 4.97
CA CYS A 14 35.37 61.17 5.77
C CYS A 14 34.46 60.40 4.84
N GLY A 15 34.60 59.04 4.84
CA GLY A 15 33.72 58.15 4.10
C GLY A 15 32.42 57.89 4.90
N ALA A 16 31.33 58.41 4.41
CA ALA A 16 30.00 58.06 4.93
C ALA A 16 29.68 56.59 4.59
N VAL A 17 29.62 55.74 5.59
CA VAL A 17 29.16 54.35 5.43
C VAL A 17 27.64 54.39 5.36
N ALA A 18 27.08 54.23 4.17
CA ALA A 18 25.68 54.01 3.97
C ALA A 18 25.31 52.63 4.55
N HIS A 19 24.51 52.63 5.60
CA HIS A 19 23.87 51.39 6.10
C HIS A 19 22.81 50.95 5.07
N ALA A 20 23.08 49.90 4.33
CA ALA A 20 22.08 49.23 3.53
C ALA A 20 21.14 48.47 4.50
N ASP A 21 19.94 48.99 4.69
CA ASP A 21 18.88 48.31 5.38
C ASP A 21 18.65 46.95 4.69
N GLY A 22 19.02 45.87 5.40
CA GLY A 22 18.85 44.51 4.91
C GLY A 22 17.38 44.19 4.68
N LEU A 23 17.03 43.86 3.47
CA LEU A 23 15.72 43.27 3.13
C LEU A 23 15.47 42.05 4.02
N PRO A 24 14.25 41.88 4.57
CA PRO A 24 13.94 40.73 5.38
C PRO A 24 14.15 39.45 4.53
N GLN A 25 15.09 38.63 4.94
CA GLN A 25 15.28 37.31 4.32
C GLN A 25 14.06 36.45 4.61
N ALA A 26 13.29 36.10 3.57
CA ALA A 26 12.22 35.15 3.66
C ALA A 26 12.80 33.83 4.16
N GLN A 27 12.39 33.38 5.33
CA GLN A 27 12.76 32.07 5.85
C GLN A 27 12.11 31.00 4.95
N PRO A 28 12.83 29.94 4.56
CA PRO A 28 12.24 28.85 3.80
C PRO A 28 11.12 28.21 4.62
N VAL A 29 9.89 28.25 4.08
CA VAL A 29 8.77 27.49 4.63
C VAL A 29 9.08 26.01 4.45
N MET A 30 9.53 25.35 5.50
CA MET A 30 9.66 23.91 5.51
C MET A 30 8.24 23.31 5.54
N LEU A 31 7.81 22.80 4.40
CA LEU A 31 6.63 21.96 4.34
C LEU A 31 6.88 20.72 5.23
N PRO A 32 5.93 20.31 6.08
CA PRO A 32 6.10 19.11 6.88
C PRO A 32 6.31 17.92 5.96
N GLN A 33 7.47 17.27 6.07
CA GLN A 33 7.76 16.04 5.33
C GLN A 33 6.83 14.95 5.87
N PRO A 34 6.05 14.27 5.03
CA PRO A 34 5.27 13.12 5.47
C PRO A 34 6.25 12.04 5.95
N THR A 35 6.33 11.85 7.24
CA THR A 35 7.10 10.73 7.80
C THR A 35 6.33 9.44 7.52
N LEU A 36 7.01 8.38 7.08
CA LEU A 36 6.42 7.04 6.86
C LEU A 36 5.66 6.54 8.11
N ASN A 37 6.03 7.01 9.29
CA ASN A 37 5.35 6.73 10.56
C ASN A 37 3.96 7.39 10.69
N THR A 38 3.54 8.25 9.75
CA THR A 38 2.21 8.90 9.78
C THR A 38 1.18 8.20 8.90
N LEU A 39 1.56 7.15 8.16
CA LEU A 39 0.58 6.37 7.41
C LEU A 39 -0.42 5.74 8.38
N PRO A 40 -1.72 5.85 8.11
CA PRO A 40 -2.77 5.28 8.97
C PRO A 40 -2.82 3.76 8.79
N LEU A 41 -1.83 3.06 9.36
CA LEU A 41 -1.77 1.60 9.27
C LEU A 41 -3.06 0.98 9.82
N VAL A 42 -3.52 -0.04 9.14
CA VAL A 42 -4.76 -0.75 9.47
C VAL A 42 -4.49 -1.90 10.44
N ASP A 43 -5.51 -2.28 11.19
CA ASP A 43 -5.46 -3.37 12.17
C ASP A 43 -6.30 -4.59 11.76
N ARG A 44 -7.08 -4.46 10.67
CA ARG A 44 -7.92 -5.53 10.12
C ARG A 44 -8.25 -5.28 8.66
N VAL A 45 -8.38 -6.36 7.90
CA VAL A 45 -8.95 -6.37 6.56
C VAL A 45 -10.25 -7.16 6.57
N VAL A 46 -11.28 -6.70 5.87
CA VAL A 46 -12.55 -7.41 5.71
C VAL A 46 -12.87 -7.50 4.22
N VAL A 47 -13.13 -8.70 3.73
CA VAL A 47 -13.62 -8.94 2.37
C VAL A 47 -15.08 -9.37 2.45
N ARG A 48 -15.97 -8.64 1.80
CA ARG A 48 -17.39 -8.97 1.65
C ARG A 48 -17.62 -9.45 0.23
N LYS A 49 -17.65 -10.76 0.07
CA LYS A 49 -17.71 -11.42 -1.24
C LYS A 49 -18.96 -11.01 -2.02
N GLY A 50 -20.11 -11.00 -1.36
CA GLY A 50 -21.39 -10.60 -1.96
C GLY A 50 -21.40 -9.16 -2.48
N GLU A 51 -20.66 -8.26 -1.83
CA GLU A 51 -20.54 -6.85 -2.20
C GLU A 51 -19.38 -6.58 -3.18
N ARG A 52 -18.50 -7.55 -3.41
CA ARG A 52 -17.23 -7.37 -4.15
C ARG A 52 -16.40 -6.21 -3.56
N ARG A 53 -16.28 -6.19 -2.21
CA ARG A 53 -15.55 -5.14 -1.48
C ARG A 53 -14.49 -5.71 -0.58
N LEU A 54 -13.31 -5.06 -0.62
CA LEU A 54 -12.26 -5.19 0.38
C LEU A 54 -12.22 -3.91 1.19
N LEU A 55 -12.32 -4.04 2.49
CA LEU A 55 -12.32 -2.92 3.44
C LEU A 55 -11.05 -2.98 4.28
N LEU A 56 -10.33 -1.87 4.35
CA LEU A 56 -9.27 -1.67 5.34
C LEU A 56 -9.88 -1.01 6.57
N MET A 57 -9.64 -1.61 7.74
CA MET A 57 -10.23 -1.20 9.02
C MET A 57 -9.16 -0.70 9.99
N ARG A 58 -9.51 0.27 10.81
CA ARG A 58 -8.70 0.72 11.94
C ARG A 58 -9.61 1.11 13.11
N GLY A 59 -9.39 0.50 14.28
CA GLY A 59 -10.19 0.77 15.47
C GLY A 59 -11.68 0.56 15.24
N GLY A 60 -12.07 -0.43 14.45
CA GLY A 60 -13.46 -0.74 14.11
C GLY A 60 -14.09 0.14 13.01
N SER A 61 -13.37 1.15 12.52
CA SER A 61 -13.86 2.05 11.47
C SER A 61 -13.27 1.70 10.10
N ILE A 62 -14.04 1.86 9.04
CA ILE A 62 -13.56 1.70 7.65
C ILE A 62 -12.72 2.92 7.28
N VAL A 63 -11.45 2.71 6.92
CA VAL A 63 -10.56 3.77 6.45
C VAL A 63 -10.41 3.78 4.93
N ARG A 64 -10.60 2.63 4.26
CA ARG A 64 -10.59 2.49 2.80
C ARG A 64 -11.53 1.39 2.36
N SER A 65 -12.02 1.48 1.13
CA SER A 65 -12.88 0.48 0.51
C SER A 65 -12.54 0.36 -0.97
N TYR A 66 -12.24 -0.87 -1.42
CA TYR A 66 -11.84 -1.17 -2.79
C TYR A 66 -12.81 -2.15 -3.43
N HIS A 67 -13.01 -2.03 -4.73
CA HIS A 67 -13.68 -3.06 -5.51
C HIS A 67 -12.74 -4.24 -5.74
N VAL A 68 -13.27 -5.47 -5.72
CA VAL A 68 -12.47 -6.68 -5.94
C VAL A 68 -13.12 -7.62 -6.95
N ALA A 69 -12.29 -8.33 -7.72
CA ALA A 69 -12.69 -9.53 -8.44
C ALA A 69 -12.25 -10.76 -7.64
N LEU A 70 -13.08 -11.79 -7.65
CA LEU A 70 -12.90 -13.01 -6.86
C LEU A 70 -12.67 -14.24 -7.75
N GLY A 71 -12.72 -15.42 -7.15
CA GLY A 71 -12.71 -16.67 -7.88
C GLY A 71 -13.92 -16.82 -8.80
N LEU A 72 -13.76 -17.51 -9.94
CA LEU A 72 -14.79 -17.74 -10.95
C LEU A 72 -16.10 -18.32 -10.37
N ASN A 73 -16.04 -19.02 -9.24
CA ASN A 73 -17.19 -19.49 -8.51
C ASN A 73 -17.28 -18.79 -7.15
N PRO A 74 -17.78 -17.55 -7.07
CA PRO A 74 -17.61 -16.69 -5.90
C PRO A 74 -18.49 -17.09 -4.69
N ILE A 75 -19.51 -17.91 -4.90
CA ILE A 75 -20.52 -18.21 -3.87
C ILE A 75 -20.08 -19.41 -3.01
N GLY A 76 -20.17 -19.24 -1.69
CA GLY A 76 -19.89 -20.28 -0.70
C GLY A 76 -18.41 -20.45 -0.39
N GLN A 77 -18.16 -21.30 0.62
CA GLN A 77 -16.83 -21.59 1.15
C GLN A 77 -15.99 -22.39 0.15
N LYS A 78 -14.69 -22.08 0.09
CA LYS A 78 -13.70 -22.90 -0.58
C LYS A 78 -13.53 -24.23 0.15
N GLU A 79 -13.65 -25.33 -0.57
CA GLU A 79 -13.61 -26.66 0.01
C GLU A 79 -12.42 -27.51 -0.50
N ARG A 80 -12.01 -27.30 -1.76
CA ARG A 80 -10.97 -28.12 -2.41
C ARG A 80 -10.22 -27.34 -3.49
N SER A 81 -9.08 -27.88 -3.88
CA SER A 81 -8.32 -27.43 -5.04
C SER A 81 -9.20 -27.49 -6.31
N GLY A 82 -9.11 -26.48 -7.17
CA GLY A 82 -9.85 -26.41 -8.43
C GLY A 82 -11.36 -26.11 -8.29
N ASP A 83 -11.87 -25.71 -7.14
CA ASP A 83 -13.28 -25.31 -7.00
C ASP A 83 -13.53 -23.84 -7.39
N PHE A 84 -12.48 -23.10 -7.70
CA PHE A 84 -12.50 -21.70 -8.11
C PHE A 84 -13.17 -20.75 -7.10
N ARG A 85 -13.22 -21.14 -5.83
CA ARG A 85 -13.82 -20.35 -4.77
C ARG A 85 -12.78 -19.58 -3.98
N THR A 86 -13.12 -18.34 -3.62
CA THR A 86 -12.41 -17.59 -2.59
C THR A 86 -12.88 -18.10 -1.22
N PRO A 87 -11.96 -18.45 -0.30
CA PRO A 87 -12.34 -19.01 1.00
C PRO A 87 -13.13 -18.02 1.85
N GLU A 88 -13.94 -18.55 2.76
CA GLU A 88 -14.65 -17.80 3.81
C GLU A 88 -14.09 -18.18 5.16
N GLY A 89 -13.93 -17.19 6.06
CA GLY A 89 -13.38 -17.41 7.39
C GLY A 89 -12.40 -16.33 7.80
N THR A 90 -11.75 -16.56 8.94
CA THR A 90 -10.71 -15.67 9.47
C THR A 90 -9.33 -16.26 9.20
N TYR A 91 -8.49 -15.44 8.61
CA TYR A 91 -7.12 -15.76 8.22
C TYR A 91 -6.19 -14.61 8.63
N ARG A 92 -4.91 -14.70 8.21
CA ARG A 92 -3.93 -13.63 8.37
C ARG A 92 -3.28 -13.31 7.03
N LEU A 93 -2.84 -12.06 6.88
CA LEU A 93 -2.02 -11.65 5.76
C LEU A 93 -0.56 -11.91 6.11
N GLU A 94 0.07 -12.84 5.38
CA GLU A 94 1.41 -13.33 5.71
C GLU A 94 2.49 -12.66 4.85
N ARG A 95 2.93 -13.38 3.84
CA ARG A 95 4.08 -13.01 3.01
C ARG A 95 3.71 -12.06 1.89
N ARG A 96 4.51 -11.03 1.75
CA ARG A 96 4.46 -10.08 0.64
C ARG A 96 5.37 -10.53 -0.49
N ASN A 97 4.94 -10.38 -1.74
CA ASN A 97 5.73 -10.66 -2.92
C ASN A 97 5.73 -9.45 -3.87
N ALA A 98 6.84 -8.72 -3.89
CA ALA A 98 7.05 -7.59 -4.80
C ALA A 98 7.44 -8.03 -6.23
N ARG A 99 7.67 -9.34 -6.45
CA ARG A 99 7.96 -9.95 -7.75
C ARG A 99 6.86 -10.92 -8.16
N SER A 100 5.61 -10.52 -7.93
CA SER A 100 4.44 -11.29 -8.30
C SER A 100 4.20 -11.21 -9.82
N ASP A 101 3.68 -12.28 -10.43
CA ASP A 101 3.17 -12.25 -11.81
C ASP A 101 1.94 -11.36 -11.96
N TYR A 102 1.39 -10.91 -10.84
CA TYR A 102 0.22 -10.04 -10.71
C TYR A 102 0.56 -8.74 -9.98
N PHE A 103 1.57 -8.01 -10.48
CA PHE A 103 2.05 -6.75 -9.93
C PHE A 103 2.64 -6.90 -8.53
N LEU A 104 1.84 -6.83 -7.48
CA LEU A 104 2.18 -7.07 -6.07
C LEU A 104 1.21 -8.10 -5.51
N SER A 105 1.64 -8.90 -4.53
CA SER A 105 0.72 -9.80 -3.85
C SER A 105 1.02 -9.97 -2.36
N ILE A 106 -0.03 -10.19 -1.58
CA ILE A 106 0.02 -10.51 -0.15
C ILE A 106 -0.69 -11.85 0.05
N LYS A 107 0.01 -12.82 0.64
CA LYS A 107 -0.53 -14.16 0.86
C LYS A 107 -1.52 -14.17 2.02
N VAL A 108 -2.67 -14.83 1.82
CA VAL A 108 -3.64 -15.18 2.86
C VAL A 108 -3.25 -16.54 3.46
N SER A 109 -3.35 -16.70 4.78
CA SER A 109 -2.96 -17.93 5.50
C SER A 109 -3.93 -19.11 5.31
N TYR A 110 -4.63 -19.15 4.17
CA TYR A 110 -5.43 -20.29 3.76
C TYR A 110 -4.52 -21.46 3.32
N PRO A 111 -4.82 -22.73 3.67
CA PRO A 111 -5.90 -23.20 4.54
C PRO A 111 -5.59 -23.09 6.04
N ASN A 112 -6.57 -22.78 6.87
CA ASN A 112 -6.48 -22.87 8.32
C ASN A 112 -6.85 -24.30 8.81
N GLU A 113 -6.82 -24.54 10.14
CA GLU A 113 -7.11 -25.86 10.71
C GLU A 113 -8.53 -26.35 10.40
N ALA A 114 -9.52 -25.46 10.38
CA ALA A 114 -10.89 -25.82 10.07
C ALA A 114 -11.04 -26.25 8.60
N ASP A 115 -10.33 -25.58 7.68
CA ASP A 115 -10.31 -25.95 6.27
C ASP A 115 -9.66 -27.33 6.07
N LEU A 116 -8.52 -27.54 6.73
CA LEU A 116 -7.80 -28.82 6.69
C LEU A 116 -8.66 -29.97 7.24
N LYS A 117 -9.34 -29.75 8.38
CA LYS A 117 -10.23 -30.74 8.97
C LYS A 117 -11.38 -31.09 8.03
N ARG A 118 -12.00 -30.09 7.42
CA ARG A 118 -13.10 -30.26 6.47
C ARG A 118 -12.67 -31.03 5.22
N ALA A 119 -11.52 -30.71 4.67
CA ALA A 119 -10.98 -31.40 3.49
C ALA A 119 -10.60 -32.85 3.79
N ARG A 120 -9.93 -33.10 4.94
CA ARG A 120 -9.57 -34.47 5.36
C ARG A 120 -10.79 -35.38 5.52
N SER A 121 -11.88 -34.88 6.10
CA SER A 121 -13.12 -35.68 6.28
C SER A 121 -13.76 -36.09 4.94
N ARG A 122 -13.39 -35.43 3.85
CA ARG A 122 -13.91 -35.68 2.50
C ARG A 122 -12.88 -36.27 1.55
N HIS A 123 -11.65 -36.53 2.04
CA HIS A 123 -10.50 -36.96 1.23
C HIS A 123 -10.16 -36.00 0.09
N TRP A 124 -10.28 -34.71 0.34
CA TRP A 124 -9.99 -33.65 -0.61
C TRP A 124 -8.65 -32.97 -0.32
N ASP A 125 -8.00 -32.46 -1.38
CA ASP A 125 -6.93 -31.51 -1.27
C ASP A 125 -7.51 -30.09 -1.17
N THR A 126 -7.13 -29.35 -0.13
CA THR A 126 -7.59 -27.96 0.06
C THR A 126 -7.15 -27.03 -1.07
N GLY A 127 -6.04 -27.35 -1.72
CA GLY A 127 -5.26 -26.37 -2.45
C GLY A 127 -4.59 -25.34 -1.53
N GLY A 128 -4.30 -24.17 -2.06
CA GLY A 128 -3.64 -23.10 -1.32
C GLY A 128 -3.40 -21.89 -2.21
N SER A 129 -2.35 -21.12 -1.88
CA SER A 129 -1.91 -19.96 -2.70
C SER A 129 -2.98 -18.90 -2.93
N ILE A 130 -3.85 -18.67 -1.93
CA ILE A 130 -4.81 -17.57 -1.95
C ILE A 130 -4.08 -16.28 -1.62
N MET A 131 -4.26 -15.26 -2.46
CA MET A 131 -3.59 -13.98 -2.34
C MET A 131 -4.55 -12.81 -2.59
N ILE A 132 -4.23 -11.66 -1.99
CA ILE A 132 -4.66 -10.36 -2.51
C ILE A 132 -3.59 -9.93 -3.50
N HIS A 133 -3.96 -9.53 -4.73
CA HIS A 133 -2.99 -9.16 -5.76
C HIS A 133 -3.54 -8.13 -6.75
N GLY A 134 -2.65 -7.48 -7.48
CA GLY A 134 -2.99 -6.59 -8.58
C GLY A 134 -3.37 -7.33 -9.86
N LEU A 135 -3.30 -6.64 -10.99
CA LEU A 135 -3.59 -7.20 -12.32
C LEU A 135 -2.38 -8.00 -12.84
N PRO A 136 -2.59 -8.88 -13.84
CA PRO A 136 -1.50 -9.58 -14.49
C PRO A 136 -0.46 -8.62 -15.08
N ASN A 137 0.84 -8.97 -15.00
CA ASN A 137 1.90 -8.14 -15.58
C ASN A 137 1.81 -8.05 -17.12
N TYR A 138 1.17 -9.04 -17.76
CA TYR A 138 0.87 -9.07 -19.17
C TYR A 138 -0.64 -9.10 -19.36
N LEU A 139 -1.22 -7.94 -19.65
CA LEU A 139 -2.65 -7.80 -19.84
C LEU A 139 -3.07 -8.39 -21.21
N LYS A 140 -4.17 -9.13 -21.21
CA LYS A 140 -4.84 -9.65 -22.42
C LYS A 140 -6.09 -8.86 -22.78
N HIS A 141 -6.58 -8.06 -21.85
CA HIS A 141 -7.78 -7.21 -21.94
C HIS A 141 -7.47 -5.85 -21.31
N GLU A 142 -8.37 -4.90 -21.44
CA GLU A 142 -8.25 -3.61 -20.75
C GLU A 142 -8.30 -3.82 -19.22
N PRO A 143 -7.60 -3.00 -18.43
CA PRO A 143 -7.56 -3.13 -16.97
C PRO A 143 -8.94 -3.17 -16.30
N GLU A 144 -9.89 -2.43 -16.84
CA GLU A 144 -11.26 -2.32 -16.34
C GLU A 144 -12.03 -3.64 -16.48
N ASP A 145 -11.77 -4.42 -17.53
CA ASP A 145 -12.40 -5.72 -17.76
C ASP A 145 -12.07 -6.73 -16.68
N TYR A 146 -10.84 -6.67 -16.12
CA TYR A 146 -10.43 -7.55 -15.03
C TYR A 146 -11.16 -7.27 -13.70
N LEU A 147 -11.74 -6.09 -13.54
CA LEU A 147 -12.50 -5.74 -12.34
C LEU A 147 -14.01 -5.85 -12.56
N ALA A 148 -14.46 -5.92 -13.81
CA ALA A 148 -15.87 -6.06 -14.13
C ALA A 148 -16.41 -7.47 -13.85
N HIS A 149 -15.55 -8.50 -13.77
CA HIS A 149 -15.93 -9.90 -13.63
C HIS A 149 -15.03 -10.64 -12.67
N ASP A 150 -15.54 -11.71 -12.03
CA ASP A 150 -14.73 -12.65 -11.27
C ASP A 150 -13.96 -13.56 -12.24
N TRP A 151 -12.64 -13.68 -12.07
CA TRP A 151 -11.77 -14.37 -13.04
C TRP A 151 -10.66 -15.19 -12.40
N THR A 152 -10.48 -15.11 -11.09
CA THR A 152 -9.36 -15.80 -10.42
C THR A 152 -9.68 -17.26 -10.10
N ASP A 153 -8.65 -18.02 -9.73
CA ASP A 153 -8.81 -19.39 -9.22
C ASP A 153 -9.14 -19.44 -7.71
N GLY A 154 -9.51 -18.29 -7.14
CA GLY A 154 -9.87 -18.12 -5.72
C GLY A 154 -9.15 -16.99 -5.01
N CYS A 155 -8.22 -16.30 -5.68
CA CYS A 155 -7.57 -15.10 -5.16
C CYS A 155 -8.53 -13.90 -5.14
N ILE A 156 -8.07 -12.81 -4.53
CA ILE A 156 -8.76 -11.53 -4.43
C ILE A 156 -7.97 -10.53 -5.27
N ALA A 157 -8.47 -10.18 -6.45
CA ALA A 157 -7.83 -9.25 -7.35
C ALA A 157 -8.37 -7.83 -7.17
N VAL A 158 -7.47 -6.84 -7.25
CA VAL A 158 -7.76 -5.40 -7.19
C VAL A 158 -7.02 -4.68 -8.32
N SER A 159 -7.30 -3.39 -8.52
CA SER A 159 -6.49 -2.58 -9.43
C SER A 159 -5.04 -2.46 -8.91
N ASN A 160 -4.08 -2.16 -9.79
CA ASN A 160 -2.70 -1.95 -9.37
C ASN A 160 -2.55 -0.72 -8.45
N ALA A 161 -3.37 0.31 -8.65
CA ALA A 161 -3.40 1.48 -7.78
C ALA A 161 -3.88 1.12 -6.37
N ASP A 162 -5.00 0.37 -6.27
CA ASP A 162 -5.55 -0.10 -5.01
C ASP A 162 -4.58 -1.07 -4.31
N MET A 163 -3.92 -1.96 -5.09
CA MET A 163 -2.93 -2.88 -4.54
C MET A 163 -1.74 -2.15 -3.93
N THR A 164 -1.30 -1.04 -4.53
CA THR A 164 -0.23 -0.20 -3.98
C THR A 164 -0.65 0.40 -2.64
N GLU A 165 -1.87 0.91 -2.53
CA GLU A 165 -2.38 1.49 -1.29
C GLU A 165 -2.57 0.41 -0.21
N ILE A 166 -3.15 -0.74 -0.54
CA ILE A 166 -3.28 -1.91 0.34
C ILE A 166 -1.89 -2.33 0.85
N TRP A 167 -0.91 -2.41 -0.05
CA TRP A 167 0.47 -2.75 0.31
C TRP A 167 1.08 -1.79 1.32
N MET A 168 0.88 -0.49 1.18
CA MET A 168 1.44 0.51 2.08
C MET A 168 0.74 0.58 3.43
N LEU A 169 -0.58 0.41 3.45
CA LEU A 169 -1.39 0.60 4.66
C LEU A 169 -1.54 -0.64 5.53
N THR A 170 -1.28 -1.83 4.99
CA THR A 170 -1.50 -3.10 5.69
C THR A 170 -0.17 -3.61 6.26
N PRO A 171 0.06 -3.65 7.58
CA PRO A 171 1.22 -4.30 8.19
C PRO A 171 1.24 -5.81 7.91
N ASP A 172 2.37 -6.47 8.16
CA ASP A 172 2.44 -7.91 8.14
C ASP A 172 1.62 -8.51 9.30
N ASP A 173 1.11 -9.71 9.08
CA ASP A 173 0.35 -10.48 10.06
C ASP A 173 -0.99 -9.84 10.50
N VAL A 174 -1.56 -8.95 9.69
CA VAL A 174 -2.88 -8.38 9.93
C VAL A 174 -3.96 -9.44 9.74
N PRO A 175 -4.97 -9.55 10.65
CA PRO A 175 -6.11 -10.43 10.44
C PRO A 175 -6.95 -10.00 9.25
N ILE A 176 -7.43 -10.98 8.49
CA ILE A 176 -8.38 -10.81 7.39
C ILE A 176 -9.59 -11.70 7.61
N ASP A 177 -10.78 -11.09 7.59
CA ASP A 177 -12.06 -11.80 7.58
C ASP A 177 -12.64 -11.79 6.17
N ILE A 178 -12.90 -12.97 5.64
CA ILE A 178 -13.54 -13.15 4.32
C ILE A 178 -14.96 -13.65 4.59
N LEU A 179 -15.93 -12.78 4.30
CA LEU A 179 -17.35 -12.99 4.57
C LEU A 179 -18.10 -13.29 3.26
N PRO A 180 -19.24 -14.01 3.32
CA PRO A 180 -20.13 -14.25 2.18
C PRO A 180 -20.53 -13.02 1.39
#